data_7b58ba10cdb7fade804740a2d6b3bc91
#
_entry.id   7b58ba10cdb7fade804740a2d6b3bc91
#
_cell.length_a   1.000
_cell.length_b   1.000
_cell.length_c   1.000
_cell.angle_alpha   90.00
_cell.angle_beta   90.00
_cell.angle_gamma   90.00
#
_symmetry.space_group_name_H-M   'P 1'
#
loop_
_entity.id
_entity.type
_entity.pdbx_description
1 polymer ?
#
loop_
_entity_poly.entity_id
_entity_poly.type
_entity_poly.pdbx_seq_one_letter_code
_entity_poly.pdbx_strand_id
1 'polypeptide(L)'
;MIFTTTGTVEGREIDRYLGVVFGDAVLGVNVFKDFLGGLRDIVGGRSGTYERELGTARDTAMAALSEQARAVGADAVIGIDIDYEVLGSGNGMLMVSASGTAVTLRGGAAAGGSPWARSAG
;
A
#
# COMPACT_ATOMS: atom_id res chain seq x y z
N MET A 1 -13.29 5.37 4.59
CA MET A 1 -12.85 3.95 4.62
C MET A 1 -11.67 3.81 5.58
N ILE A 2 -11.65 2.74 6.32
CA ILE A 2 -10.59 2.46 7.29
C ILE A 2 -9.58 1.50 6.67
N PHE A 3 -8.28 1.79 6.83
CA PHE A 3 -7.20 0.90 6.41
C PHE A 3 -6.37 0.58 7.64
N THR A 4 -6.17 -0.69 7.92
CA THR A 4 -5.45 -1.10 9.12
C THR A 4 -4.67 -2.40 8.91
N THR A 5 -3.56 -2.52 9.62
CA THR A 5 -2.81 -3.78 9.64
C THR A 5 -3.37 -4.75 10.67
N THR A 6 -4.29 -4.31 11.52
CA THR A 6 -4.93 -5.19 12.51
C THR A 6 -5.95 -6.10 11.85
N GLY A 7 -6.25 -7.20 12.51
CA GLY A 7 -7.27 -8.16 12.03
C GLY A 7 -8.69 -7.78 12.36
N THR A 8 -8.86 -6.70 13.12
CA THR A 8 -10.19 -6.22 13.51
C THR A 8 -10.16 -4.70 13.52
N VAL A 9 -11.35 -4.10 13.51
CA VAL A 9 -11.52 -2.66 13.69
C VAL A 9 -12.13 -2.46 15.08
N GLU A 10 -11.36 -1.86 15.98
CA GLU A 10 -11.80 -1.68 17.37
C GLU A 10 -13.08 -0.85 17.41
N GLY A 11 -14.05 -1.34 18.20
CA GLY A 11 -15.34 -0.68 18.34
C GLY A 11 -16.30 -0.91 17.19
N ARG A 12 -15.90 -1.68 16.18
CA ARG A 12 -16.74 -1.94 15.01
C ARG A 12 -16.74 -3.43 14.70
N GLU A 13 -17.91 -3.99 14.51
CA GLU A 13 -18.02 -5.39 14.10
C GLU A 13 -17.90 -5.52 12.60
N ILE A 14 -17.14 -6.54 12.17
CA ILE A 14 -17.10 -6.92 10.77
C ILE A 14 -18.40 -7.62 10.44
N ASP A 15 -19.07 -7.14 9.41
CA ASP A 15 -20.34 -7.72 8.96
C ASP A 15 -20.09 -8.80 7.90
N ARG A 16 -19.34 -8.46 6.85
CA ARG A 16 -19.03 -9.42 5.79
C ARG A 16 -17.60 -9.28 5.31
N TYR A 17 -17.01 -10.40 4.91
CA TYR A 17 -15.74 -10.44 4.23
C TYR A 17 -15.98 -10.42 2.73
N LEU A 18 -15.36 -9.48 2.05
CA LEU A 18 -15.56 -9.29 0.61
C LEU A 18 -14.43 -9.88 -0.23
N GLY A 19 -13.36 -10.35 0.43
CA GLY A 19 -12.26 -10.99 -0.25
C GLY A 19 -10.97 -10.20 -0.13
N VAL A 20 -9.93 -10.74 -0.75
CA VAL A 20 -8.60 -10.15 -0.73
C VAL A 20 -8.50 -9.09 -1.81
N VAL A 21 -7.91 -7.97 -1.46
CA VAL A 21 -7.62 -6.88 -2.38
C VAL A 21 -6.12 -6.64 -2.44
N PHE A 22 -5.66 -6.15 -3.57
CA PHE A 22 -4.24 -5.93 -3.84
C PHE A 22 -4.00 -4.56 -4.44
N GLY A 23 -2.79 -4.07 -4.25
CA GLY A 23 -2.30 -2.92 -4.98
C GLY A 23 -0.79 -3.05 -5.14
N ASP A 24 -0.29 -2.75 -6.32
CA ASP A 24 1.13 -2.88 -6.62
C ASP A 24 1.67 -1.60 -7.22
N ALA A 25 2.96 -1.36 -6.98
CA ALA A 25 3.69 -0.30 -7.65
C ALA A 25 5.10 -0.81 -7.96
N VAL A 26 5.62 -0.42 -9.10
CA VAL A 26 6.95 -0.86 -9.53
C VAL A 26 7.84 0.37 -9.67
N LEU A 27 8.99 0.35 -9.00
CA LEU A 27 10.04 1.33 -9.21
C LEU A 27 10.88 0.91 -10.42
N GLY A 28 11.07 1.82 -11.36
CA GLY A 28 11.79 1.54 -12.59
C GLY A 28 13.28 1.30 -12.37
N VAL A 29 13.92 0.80 -13.42
CA VAL A 29 15.32 0.38 -13.39
C VAL A 29 16.25 1.49 -12.93
N ASN A 30 16.06 2.71 -13.41
CA ASN A 30 16.95 3.83 -13.07
C ASN A 30 16.85 4.18 -11.60
N VAL A 31 15.63 4.23 -11.06
CA VAL A 31 15.42 4.51 -9.64
C VAL A 31 16.04 3.41 -8.78
N PHE A 32 15.88 2.16 -9.19
CA PHE A 32 16.46 1.03 -8.47
C PHE A 32 17.99 1.07 -8.47
N LYS A 33 18.59 1.39 -9.60
CA LYS A 33 20.05 1.52 -9.69
C LYS A 33 20.56 2.62 -8.78
N ASP A 34 19.89 3.75 -8.75
CA ASP A 34 20.23 4.85 -7.86
C ASP A 34 20.10 4.43 -6.41
N PHE A 35 19.07 3.67 -6.09
CA PHE A 35 18.87 3.13 -4.75
C PHE A 35 20.06 2.25 -4.34
N LEU A 36 20.46 1.31 -5.18
CA LEU A 36 21.59 0.44 -4.89
C LEU A 36 22.90 1.22 -4.79
N GLY A 37 23.11 2.18 -5.69
CA GLY A 37 24.28 3.05 -5.63
C GLY A 37 24.32 3.84 -4.34
N GLY A 38 23.18 4.40 -3.93
CA GLY A 38 23.08 5.14 -2.69
C GLY A 38 23.39 4.30 -1.46
N LEU A 39 22.98 3.04 -1.46
CA LEU A 39 23.31 2.13 -0.36
C LEU A 39 24.80 1.88 -0.22
N ARG A 40 25.54 1.87 -1.35
CA ARG A 40 26.98 1.71 -1.31
C ARG A 40 27.69 2.96 -0.85
N ASP A 41 27.15 4.11 -1.20
CA ASP A 41 27.78 5.40 -0.95
C ASP A 41 27.30 6.05 0.34
N ILE A 42 26.36 5.43 1.05
CA ILE A 42 25.89 5.94 2.32
C ILE A 42 27.00 5.78 3.36
N VAL A 43 27.64 6.87 3.66
CA VAL A 43 28.57 6.97 4.77
C VAL A 43 27.91 7.90 5.78
N GLY A 44 27.07 7.31 6.62
CA GLY A 44 26.39 8.02 7.69
C GLY A 44 25.30 8.97 7.25
N GLY A 45 24.86 8.92 5.99
CA GLY A 45 23.79 9.75 5.48
C GLY A 45 22.69 8.94 4.85
N ARG A 46 21.50 9.51 4.78
CA ARG A 46 20.34 8.89 4.14
C ARG A 46 20.07 9.59 2.83
N SER A 47 19.67 8.81 1.83
CA SER A 47 19.27 9.39 0.57
C SER A 47 17.80 9.77 0.64
N GLY A 48 17.50 11.03 0.78
CA GLY A 48 16.13 11.53 0.79
C GLY A 48 15.37 11.22 -0.49
N THR A 49 16.07 11.06 -1.61
CA THR A 49 15.45 10.71 -2.88
C THR A 49 14.85 9.32 -2.82
N TYR A 50 15.57 8.35 -2.28
CA TYR A 50 15.07 6.97 -2.20
C TYR A 50 13.90 6.86 -1.24
N GLU A 51 14.00 7.52 -0.11
CA GLU A 51 12.89 7.52 0.85
C GLU A 51 11.64 8.07 0.21
N ARG A 52 11.79 9.13 -0.59
CA ARG A 52 10.68 9.75 -1.29
C ARG A 52 10.08 8.80 -2.33
N GLU A 53 10.93 8.15 -3.12
CA GLU A 53 10.48 7.22 -4.16
C GLU A 53 9.80 5.98 -3.56
N LEU A 54 10.36 5.43 -2.47
CA LEU A 54 9.73 4.32 -1.76
C LEU A 54 8.39 4.74 -1.16
N GLY A 55 8.33 5.93 -0.59
CA GLY A 55 7.08 6.47 -0.06
C GLY A 55 6.03 6.64 -1.15
N THR A 56 6.44 7.18 -2.30
CA THR A 56 5.54 7.33 -3.44
C THR A 56 5.05 5.98 -3.94
N ALA A 57 5.92 4.99 -4.01
CA ALA A 57 5.54 3.63 -4.43
C ALA A 57 4.56 3.01 -3.45
N ARG A 58 4.77 3.18 -2.13
CA ARG A 58 3.81 2.69 -1.14
C ARG A 58 2.46 3.38 -1.29
N ASP A 59 2.46 4.68 -1.48
CA ASP A 59 1.21 5.43 -1.66
C ASP A 59 0.49 4.98 -2.93
N THR A 60 1.22 4.73 -4.00
CA THR A 60 0.65 4.22 -5.26
C THR A 60 0.03 2.84 -5.05
N ALA A 61 0.74 1.93 -4.37
CA ALA A 61 0.23 0.60 -4.07
C ALA A 61 -1.03 0.68 -3.20
N MET A 62 -1.02 1.54 -2.17
CA MET A 62 -2.17 1.71 -1.29
C MET A 62 -3.36 2.36 -2.01
N ALA A 63 -3.10 3.28 -2.92
CA ALA A 63 -4.18 3.87 -3.72
C ALA A 63 -4.84 2.82 -4.60
N ALA A 64 -4.06 1.94 -5.23
CA ALA A 64 -4.60 0.86 -6.05
C ALA A 64 -5.42 -0.12 -5.21
N LEU A 65 -4.92 -0.50 -4.04
CA LEU A 65 -5.64 -1.36 -3.10
C LEU A 65 -6.97 -0.70 -2.67
N SER A 66 -6.94 0.58 -2.38
CA SER A 66 -8.10 1.36 -2.00
C SER A 66 -9.17 1.35 -3.11
N GLU A 67 -8.76 1.48 -4.36
CA GLU A 67 -9.68 1.46 -5.49
C GLU A 67 -10.36 0.09 -5.63
N GLN A 68 -9.60 -1.00 -5.47
CA GLN A 68 -10.18 -2.34 -5.48
C GLN A 68 -11.18 -2.52 -4.36
N ALA A 69 -10.84 -2.08 -3.16
CA ALA A 69 -11.73 -2.18 -2.00
C ALA A 69 -13.02 -1.40 -2.23
N ARG A 70 -12.90 -0.21 -2.80
CA ARG A 70 -14.07 0.61 -3.10
C ARG A 70 -14.97 -0.06 -4.15
N ALA A 71 -14.36 -0.67 -5.15
CA ALA A 71 -15.11 -1.33 -6.23
C ALA A 71 -15.95 -2.50 -5.71
N VAL A 72 -15.55 -3.16 -4.63
CA VAL A 72 -16.32 -4.25 -4.04
C VAL A 72 -17.24 -3.79 -2.90
N GLY A 73 -17.31 -2.49 -2.65
CA GLY A 73 -18.21 -1.92 -1.65
C GLY A 73 -17.71 -2.04 -0.21
N ALA A 74 -16.41 -2.06 -0.01
CA ALA A 74 -15.84 -2.22 1.31
C ALA A 74 -16.00 -0.97 2.17
N ASP A 75 -16.13 -1.18 3.47
CA ASP A 75 -16.08 -0.13 4.48
C ASP A 75 -14.68 -0.01 5.07
N ALA A 76 -13.91 -1.09 5.02
CA ALA A 76 -12.57 -1.15 5.57
C ALA A 76 -11.73 -2.20 4.85
N VAL A 77 -10.42 -2.05 4.94
CA VAL A 77 -9.47 -3.10 4.58
C VAL A 77 -8.65 -3.42 5.82
N ILE A 78 -8.69 -4.65 6.23
CA ILE A 78 -8.02 -5.14 7.44
C ILE A 78 -6.85 -6.05 7.06
N GLY A 79 -5.95 -6.28 8.01
CA GLY A 79 -4.84 -7.20 7.83
C GLY A 79 -3.90 -6.78 6.71
N ILE A 80 -3.71 -5.48 6.50
CA ILE A 80 -2.87 -5.00 5.41
C ILE A 80 -1.43 -5.40 5.66
N ASP A 81 -0.81 -5.94 4.62
CA ASP A 81 0.60 -6.29 4.58
C ASP A 81 1.23 -5.61 3.37
N ILE A 82 2.41 -5.06 3.57
CA ILE A 82 3.16 -4.40 2.50
C ILE A 82 4.49 -5.14 2.34
N ASP A 83 4.74 -5.64 1.14
CA ASP A 83 5.95 -6.37 0.82
C ASP A 83 6.74 -5.64 -0.26
N TYR A 84 8.03 -5.88 -0.24
CA TYR A 84 8.96 -5.35 -1.24
C TYR A 84 9.65 -6.52 -1.91
N GLU A 85 9.62 -6.56 -3.25
CA GLU A 85 10.26 -7.62 -4.00
C GLU A 85 11.16 -7.04 -5.07
N VAL A 86 12.36 -7.61 -5.17
CA VAL A 86 13.26 -7.30 -6.27
C VAL A 86 12.89 -8.18 -7.44
N LEU A 87 12.57 -7.55 -8.57
CA LEU A 87 12.20 -8.24 -9.80
C LEU A 87 13.38 -8.24 -10.76
N GLY A 88 13.71 -9.39 -11.28
CA GLY A 88 14.76 -9.53 -12.30
C GLY A 88 16.16 -9.36 -11.73
N SER A 89 16.95 -10.41 -11.80
CA SER A 89 18.36 -10.34 -11.41
C SER A 89 19.14 -9.63 -12.52
N GLY A 90 19.61 -8.45 -12.26
CA GLY A 90 20.44 -7.70 -13.21
C GLY A 90 19.78 -6.49 -13.82
N ASN A 91 18.48 -6.47 -13.99
CA ASN A 91 17.77 -5.30 -14.49
C ASN A 91 17.12 -4.46 -13.40
N GLY A 92 17.17 -4.94 -12.16
CA GLY A 92 16.84 -4.16 -10.99
C GLY A 92 15.53 -3.38 -11.04
N MET A 93 14.43 -4.05 -10.82
CA MET A 93 13.15 -3.39 -10.51
C MET A 93 12.74 -3.77 -9.11
N LEU A 94 12.14 -2.85 -8.40
CA LEU A 94 11.59 -3.09 -7.07
C LEU A 94 10.08 -2.96 -7.14
N MET A 95 9.38 -4.00 -6.71
CA MET A 95 7.93 -3.97 -6.60
C MET A 95 7.53 -3.77 -5.14
N VAL A 96 6.61 -2.85 -4.92
CA VAL A 96 5.92 -2.69 -3.64
C VAL A 96 4.53 -3.26 -3.82
N SER A 97 4.18 -4.24 -2.99
CA SER A 97 2.90 -4.91 -3.07
C SER A 97 2.16 -4.75 -1.75
N ALA A 98 0.93 -4.28 -1.81
CA ALA A 98 0.06 -4.19 -0.66
C ALA A 98 -1.09 -5.19 -0.83
N SER A 99 -1.44 -5.87 0.24
CA SER A 99 -2.59 -6.78 0.24
C SER A 99 -3.38 -6.60 1.53
N GLY A 100 -4.63 -7.01 1.51
CA GLY A 100 -5.48 -6.96 2.68
C GLY A 100 -6.82 -7.59 2.40
N THR A 101 -7.67 -7.63 3.41
CA THR A 101 -9.02 -8.18 3.30
C THR A 101 -10.04 -7.05 3.34
N ALA A 102 -10.81 -6.94 2.28
CA ALA A 102 -11.90 -5.97 2.19
C ALA A 102 -13.10 -6.50 3.01
N VAL A 103 -13.67 -5.64 3.83
CA VAL A 103 -14.79 -6.02 4.69
C VAL A 103 -15.84 -4.91 4.71
N THR A 104 -17.08 -5.31 5.01
CA THR A 104 -18.10 -4.34 5.43
C THR A 104 -18.17 -4.35 6.95
N LEU A 105 -18.50 -3.20 7.51
CA LEU A 105 -18.65 -3.03 8.94
C LEU A 105 -20.13 -2.88 9.27
N ARG A 106 -20.52 -3.38 10.40
CA ARG A 106 -21.88 -3.19 10.88
C ARG A 106 -22.10 -1.71 11.17
N GLY A 107 -23.15 -1.15 10.57
CA GLY A 107 -23.41 0.28 10.65
C GLY A 107 -22.76 1.10 9.54
N GLY A 108 -22.04 0.47 8.62
CA GLY A 108 -21.48 1.12 7.44
C GLY A 108 -20.11 1.73 7.63
N ALA A 109 -19.66 2.50 6.65
CA ALA A 109 -18.33 3.07 6.63
C ALA A 109 -18.14 4.11 7.73
N ALA A 110 -16.91 4.17 8.25
CA ALA A 110 -16.52 5.23 9.17
C ALA A 110 -16.44 6.56 8.45
N ALA A 111 -16.72 7.64 9.16
CA ALA A 111 -16.53 8.99 8.63
C ALA A 111 -15.03 9.27 8.45
N GLY A 112 -14.71 10.06 7.45
CA GLY A 112 -13.35 10.44 7.14
C GLY A 112 -12.76 9.62 6.02
N GLY A 113 -11.81 10.21 5.31
CA GLY A 113 -11.13 9.59 4.20
C GLY A 113 -9.71 9.19 4.54
N SER A 114 -9.18 8.28 3.74
CA SER A 114 -7.77 7.92 3.77
C SER A 114 -7.00 8.81 2.81
N PRO A 115 -5.71 9.12 3.09
CA PRO A 115 -4.89 9.86 2.14
C PRO A 115 -4.71 9.15 0.79
N TRP A 116 -4.95 7.84 0.74
CA TRP A 116 -4.87 7.05 -0.50
C TRP A 116 -6.18 7.00 -1.26
N ALA A 117 -7.30 7.39 -0.65
CA ALA A 117 -8.59 7.37 -1.32
C ALA A 117 -8.69 8.53 -2.28
N ARG A 118 -9.19 8.28 -3.48
CA ARG A 118 -9.41 9.35 -4.45
C ARG A 118 -10.59 10.20 -4.02
N SER A 119 -10.43 11.52 -4.18
CA SER A 119 -11.42 12.48 -3.72
C SER A 119 -12.71 12.46 -4.52
N ALA A 120 -12.74 11.83 -5.67
CA ALA A 120 -13.91 11.77 -6.53
C ALA A 120 -14.91 10.68 -6.13
N GLY A 121 -14.72 10.11 -4.99
CA GLY A 121 -15.62 9.06 -4.54
C GLY A 121 -16.60 9.53 -3.51
#